data_e44da086a552b987148ba98be9349719
#
_entry.id   e44da086a552b987148ba98be9349719
#
_cell.length_a   1.000
_cell.length_b   1.000
_cell.length_c   1.000
_cell.angle_alpha   90.00
_cell.angle_beta   90.00
_cell.angle_gamma   90.00
#
_symmetry.space_group_name_H-M   'P 1'
#
loop_
_entity.id
_entity.type
_entity.pdbx_description
1 polymer ?
#
loop_
_entity_poly.entity_id
_entity_poly.type
_entity_poly.pdbx_seq_one_letter_code
_entity_poly.pdbx_strand_id
1 'polypeptide(L)'
;MTYHVKFTNAYKKGYKRAKKRGLNLQLIDDVVDELRQGHKLDAKYSDHTLHGNWEGFRECHIQPDWLLVYLIEDDILTLTLSETGTHSELFDE
;
A
#
# COMPACT_ATOMS: atom_id res chain seq x y z
N MET A 1 5.74 -16.65 -6.63
CA MET A 1 4.86 -16.09 -7.68
C MET A 1 5.02 -14.58 -7.69
N THR A 2 5.24 -13.99 -8.86
CA THR A 2 5.51 -12.57 -8.98
C THR A 2 4.33 -11.85 -9.63
N TYR A 3 3.91 -10.76 -8.99
CA TYR A 3 2.80 -9.94 -9.50
C TYR A 3 3.31 -8.83 -10.41
N HIS A 4 2.49 -8.47 -11.38
CA HIS A 4 2.70 -7.27 -12.18
C HIS A 4 2.21 -6.07 -11.37
N VAL A 5 3.06 -5.04 -11.21
CA VAL A 5 2.74 -3.90 -10.35
C VAL A 5 2.15 -2.75 -11.16
N LYS A 6 1.01 -2.24 -10.70
CA LYS A 6 0.38 -1.03 -11.25
C LYS A 6 0.34 0.06 -10.20
N PHE A 7 0.44 1.31 -10.65
CA PHE A 7 0.39 2.49 -9.78
C PHE A 7 -0.78 3.37 -10.20
N THR A 8 -1.61 3.78 -9.24
CA THR A 8 -2.61 4.80 -9.50
C THR A 8 -1.98 6.19 -9.40
N ASN A 9 -2.67 7.21 -9.95
CA ASN A 9 -2.22 8.59 -9.78
C ASN A 9 -2.27 9.01 -8.30
N ALA A 10 -3.25 8.53 -7.55
CA ALA A 10 -3.36 8.81 -6.12
C ALA A 10 -2.15 8.26 -5.37
N TYR A 11 -1.71 7.05 -5.68
CA TYR A 11 -0.51 6.46 -5.08
C TYR A 11 0.73 7.31 -5.39
N LYS A 12 0.90 7.70 -6.65
CA LYS A 12 2.06 8.51 -7.07
C LYS A 12 2.12 9.83 -6.32
N LYS A 13 0.97 10.49 -6.14
CA LYS A 13 0.87 11.75 -5.38
C LYS A 13 1.23 11.53 -3.92
N GLY A 14 0.71 10.47 -3.31
CA GLY A 14 1.03 10.13 -1.93
C GLY A 14 2.51 9.82 -1.73
N TYR A 15 3.10 9.12 -2.67
CA TYR A 15 4.52 8.81 -2.64
C TYR A 15 5.37 10.09 -2.67
N LYS A 16 5.01 11.03 -3.54
CA LYS A 16 5.70 12.34 -3.62
C LYS A 16 5.56 13.12 -2.32
N ARG A 17 4.36 13.09 -1.69
CA ARG A 17 4.16 13.75 -0.39
C ARG A 17 5.06 13.15 0.68
N ALA A 18 5.17 11.83 0.72
CA ALA A 18 6.05 11.14 1.65
C ALA A 18 7.50 11.58 1.47
N LYS A 19 7.94 11.68 0.22
CA LYS A 19 9.29 12.14 -0.11
C LYS A 19 9.53 13.57 0.38
N LYS A 20 8.56 14.47 0.17
CA LYS A 20 8.65 15.87 0.63
C LYS A 20 8.70 15.97 2.14
N ARG A 21 8.04 15.07 2.85
CA ARG A 21 8.05 15.03 4.32
C ARG A 21 9.32 14.43 4.89
N GLY A 22 10.22 13.95 4.03
CA GLY A 22 11.46 13.34 4.47
C GLY A 22 11.31 11.92 5.01
N LEU A 23 10.22 11.23 4.69
CA LEU A 23 10.02 9.85 5.10
C LEU A 23 11.00 8.93 4.37
N ASN A 24 11.38 7.84 5.04
CA ASN A 24 12.30 6.87 4.44
C ASN A 24 11.54 6.00 3.42
N LEU A 25 11.66 6.36 2.15
CA LEU A 25 10.96 5.67 1.06
C LEU A 25 11.36 4.21 0.91
N GLN A 26 12.54 3.84 1.41
CA GLN A 26 12.98 2.44 1.38
C GLN A 26 12.01 1.55 2.15
N LEU A 27 11.37 2.09 3.20
CA LEU A 27 10.42 1.32 4.02
C LEU A 27 9.21 0.87 3.19
N ILE A 28 8.62 1.77 2.40
CA ILE A 28 7.48 1.40 1.55
C ILE A 28 7.94 0.56 0.36
N ASP A 29 9.09 0.86 -0.21
CA ASP A 29 9.61 0.10 -1.35
C ASP A 29 9.87 -1.36 -0.97
N ASP A 30 10.39 -1.61 0.24
CA ASP A 30 10.61 -2.96 0.75
C ASP A 30 9.30 -3.74 0.92
N VAL A 31 8.26 -3.08 1.44
CA VAL A 31 6.94 -3.69 1.59
C VAL A 31 6.34 -4.02 0.22
N VAL A 32 6.43 -3.10 -0.73
CA VAL A 32 5.94 -3.34 -2.09
C VAL A 32 6.67 -4.52 -2.73
N ASP A 33 7.98 -4.63 -2.53
CA ASP A 33 8.75 -5.75 -3.07
C ASP A 33 8.30 -7.09 -2.50
N GLU A 34 8.01 -7.15 -1.19
CA GLU A 34 7.49 -8.36 -0.56
C GLU A 34 6.11 -8.74 -1.13
N LEU A 35 5.23 -7.76 -1.27
CA LEU A 35 3.90 -7.98 -1.85
C LEU A 35 3.99 -8.45 -3.31
N ARG A 36 4.88 -7.83 -4.09
CA ARG A 36 5.08 -8.16 -5.49
C ARG A 36 5.51 -9.62 -5.67
N GLN A 37 6.31 -10.13 -4.74
CA GLN A 37 6.79 -11.51 -4.76
C GLN A 37 5.77 -12.51 -4.22
N GLY A 38 4.61 -12.04 -3.77
CA GLY A 38 3.56 -12.90 -3.21
C GLY A 38 3.82 -13.32 -1.78
N HIS A 39 4.74 -12.65 -1.10
CA HIS A 39 5.07 -12.98 0.29
C HIS A 39 4.04 -12.37 1.24
N LYS A 40 3.79 -13.08 2.35
CA LYS A 40 2.96 -12.56 3.42
C LYS A 40 3.77 -11.55 4.21
N LEU A 41 3.16 -10.40 4.54
CA LEU A 41 3.83 -9.37 5.33
C LEU A 41 3.99 -9.78 6.79
N ASP A 42 5.07 -9.31 7.41
CA ASP A 42 5.30 -9.46 8.84
C ASP A 42 4.14 -8.84 9.63
N ALA A 43 3.80 -9.42 10.78
CA ALA A 43 2.70 -8.96 11.63
C ALA A 43 2.83 -7.50 12.05
N LYS A 44 4.06 -6.97 12.13
CA LYS A 44 4.30 -5.56 12.50
C LYS A 44 3.66 -4.55 11.54
N TYR A 45 3.34 -4.97 10.31
CA TYR A 45 2.72 -4.09 9.32
C TYR A 45 1.20 -4.05 9.44
N SER A 46 0.61 -4.87 10.32
CA SER A 46 -0.84 -4.88 10.56
C SER A 46 -1.67 -4.97 9.29
N ASP A 47 -1.25 -5.82 8.35
CA ASP A 47 -1.94 -6.02 7.09
C ASP A 47 -3.33 -6.62 7.31
N HIS A 48 -4.35 -6.01 6.72
CA HIS A 48 -5.74 -6.45 6.89
C HIS A 48 -6.61 -6.01 5.72
N THR A 49 -7.77 -6.67 5.58
CA THR A 49 -8.75 -6.30 4.55
C THR A 49 -9.53 -5.06 4.98
N LEU A 50 -9.96 -4.30 3.99
CA LEU A 50 -10.83 -3.14 4.21
C LEU A 50 -12.29 -3.51 3.90
N HIS A 51 -13.20 -2.67 4.37
CA HIS A 51 -14.64 -2.87 4.20
C HIS A 51 -15.30 -1.61 3.64
N GLY A 52 -16.61 -1.68 3.37
CA GLY A 52 -17.36 -0.56 2.85
C GLY A 52 -16.94 -0.20 1.43
N ASN A 53 -16.68 1.06 1.18
CA ASN A 53 -16.28 1.55 -0.14
C ASN A 53 -14.94 0.99 -0.62
N TRP A 54 -14.16 0.44 0.29
CA TRP A 54 -12.85 -0.14 0.01
C TRP A 54 -12.86 -1.67 0.02
N GLU A 55 -14.03 -2.27 -0.04
CA GLU A 55 -14.13 -3.74 -0.03
C GLU A 55 -13.33 -4.35 -1.18
N GLY A 56 -12.59 -5.41 -0.88
CA GLY A 56 -11.67 -6.04 -1.82
C GLY A 56 -10.25 -5.52 -1.75
N PHE A 57 -10.07 -4.35 -1.16
CA PHE A 57 -8.73 -3.77 -0.96
C PHE A 57 -8.16 -4.20 0.38
N ARG A 58 -6.84 -4.07 0.51
CA ARG A 58 -6.12 -4.33 1.74
C ARG A 58 -5.33 -3.11 2.15
N GLU A 59 -5.03 -3.01 3.43
CA GLU A 59 -4.25 -1.91 3.99
C GLU A 59 -3.14 -2.49 4.86
N CYS A 60 -1.96 -1.89 4.81
CA CYS A 60 -0.91 -2.17 5.77
C CYS A 60 -0.30 -0.87 6.28
N HIS A 61 0.32 -0.93 7.46
CA HIS A 61 0.97 0.21 8.09
C HIS A 61 2.47 0.13 7.83
N ILE A 62 2.99 1.06 7.02
CA ILE A 62 4.44 1.18 6.83
C ILE A 62 5.06 1.72 8.11
N GLN A 63 4.39 2.71 8.72
CA GLN A 63 4.64 3.26 10.05
C GLN A 63 3.27 3.56 10.67
N PRO A 64 3.15 3.90 11.97
CA PRO A 64 1.84 4.03 12.62
C PRO A 64 0.82 4.91 11.90
N ASP A 65 1.26 6.01 11.27
CA ASP A 65 0.37 6.86 10.50
C ASP A 65 0.84 7.02 9.05
N TRP A 66 1.44 5.98 8.51
CA TRP A 66 1.81 5.92 7.11
C TRP A 66 1.30 4.62 6.52
N LEU A 67 0.22 4.70 5.76
CA LEU A 67 -0.53 3.57 5.25
C LEU A 67 -0.25 3.31 3.78
N LEU A 68 -0.42 2.07 3.38
CA LEU A 68 -0.47 1.66 1.98
C LEU A 68 -1.76 0.90 1.75
N VAL A 69 -2.58 1.38 0.81
CA VAL A 69 -3.79 0.68 0.37
C VAL A 69 -3.50 0.04 -0.98
N TYR A 70 -3.79 -1.24 -1.11
CA TYR A 70 -3.46 -1.99 -2.31
C TYR A 70 -4.50 -3.05 -2.62
N LEU A 71 -4.47 -3.54 -3.86
CA LEU A 71 -5.37 -4.59 -4.35
C LEU A 71 -4.54 -5.69 -4.99
N ILE A 72 -4.79 -6.93 -4.61
CA ILE A 72 -4.17 -8.10 -5.24
C ILE A 72 -5.24 -8.84 -6.04
N GLU A 73 -4.96 -9.07 -7.32
CA GLU A 73 -5.84 -9.81 -8.21
C GLU A 73 -5.08 -11.04 -8.72
N ASP A 74 -5.31 -12.18 -8.07
CA ASP A 74 -4.55 -13.42 -8.34
C ASP A 74 -4.82 -13.99 -9.74
N ASP A 75 -6.03 -13.83 -10.26
CA ASP A 75 -6.41 -14.34 -11.57
C ASP A 75 -5.65 -13.70 -12.73
N ILE A 76 -5.23 -12.46 -12.56
CA ILE A 76 -4.43 -11.71 -13.56
C ILE A 76 -3.03 -11.37 -13.05
N LEU A 77 -2.62 -11.93 -11.91
CA LEU A 77 -1.31 -11.72 -11.28
C LEU A 77 -0.93 -10.24 -11.20
N THR A 78 -1.86 -9.40 -10.74
CA THR A 78 -1.66 -7.95 -10.67
C THR A 78 -1.76 -7.45 -9.23
N LEU A 79 -0.77 -6.62 -8.85
CA LEU A 79 -0.76 -5.87 -7.61
C LEU A 79 -0.95 -4.39 -7.96
N THR A 80 -2.05 -3.81 -7.52
CA THR A 80 -2.32 -2.38 -7.75
C THR A 80 -2.04 -1.62 -6.46
N LEU A 81 -1.11 -0.67 -6.51
CA LEU A 81 -0.84 0.25 -5.40
C LEU A 81 -1.81 1.42 -5.56
N SER A 82 -2.83 1.44 -4.69
CA SER A 82 -3.96 2.35 -4.85
C SER A 82 -3.73 3.71 -4.21
N GLU A 83 -3.30 3.74 -2.95
CA GLU A 83 -3.03 4.98 -2.24
C GLU A 83 -1.99 4.78 -1.15
N THR A 84 -1.28 5.85 -0.80
CA THR A 84 -0.42 5.89 0.38
C THR A 84 -0.50 7.28 1.01
N GLY A 85 -0.48 7.33 2.34
CA GLY A 85 -0.59 8.58 3.09
C GLY A 85 -0.98 8.31 4.53
N THR A 86 -1.39 9.38 5.23
CA THR A 86 -1.88 9.28 6.60
C THR A 86 -3.33 8.82 6.62
N HIS A 87 -3.84 8.42 7.80
CA HIS A 87 -5.25 8.09 7.97
C HIS A 87 -6.14 9.24 7.51
N SER A 88 -5.80 10.45 7.91
CA SER A 88 -6.57 11.64 7.54
C SER A 88 -6.61 11.86 6.02
N GLU A 89 -5.49 11.65 5.35
CA GLU A 89 -5.42 11.84 3.90
C GLU A 89 -6.20 10.80 3.12
N LEU A 90 -6.21 9.55 3.58
CA LEU A 90 -6.85 8.45 2.86
C LEU A 90 -8.32 8.24 3.23
N PHE A 91 -8.67 8.44 4.48
CA PHE A 91 -10.01 8.11 5.00
C PHE A 91 -10.77 9.29 5.60
N ASP A 92 -10.23 10.48 5.49
CA ASP A 92 -10.86 11.71 5.99
C ASP A 92 -11.21 11.64 7.49
N GLU A 93 -10.28 11.10 8.27
CA GLU A 93 -10.44 10.94 9.74
C GLU A 93 -9.71 12.00 10.53
#